data_ce0be1f42474c1ac8c77f2bc0ca4f562
#
_entry.id   ce0be1f42474c1ac8c77f2bc0ca4f562
#
_cell.length_a   1.000
_cell.length_b   1.000
_cell.length_c   1.000
_cell.angle_alpha   90.00
_cell.angle_beta   90.00
_cell.angle_gamma   90.00
#
_symmetry.space_group_name_H-M   'P 1'
#
loop_
_entity.id
_entity.type
_entity.pdbx_description
1 polymer ?
#
loop_
_entity_poly.entity_id
_entity_poly.type
_entity_poly.pdbx_seq_one_letter_code
_entity_poly.pdbx_strand_id
1 'polypeptide(L)'
;MASADGRRPVVVGVDPDPSKRLALAWAADEADRRGLPLRLVHAQGMPTGGYRSGEARPSWEEWNRVLHGAGDRILEEAVAFAESRRPTVEVSTSLAEGEPAWVLREEAGNASLVVVGSGHLSTRREMFASASVALPLTAHAPCPVVVVPEPEHVTEQPAYFVVGVDGSPHSAAAVDLAFEEAALRGAALRALYAWRPSLLGVLDEDAALSECRRVLSETVAGRTSTHPEVELHHEVVRGHPVQVLTAASEHALGLVVGTRGRGGFTGMLLGSVSQGVLHHAHCPVVTVPV
;
A
#
# COMPACT_ATOMS: atom_id res chain seq x y z
N MET A 1 -21.98 -8.33 2.89
CA MET A 1 -22.81 -7.76 3.98
C MET A 1 -22.06 -6.56 4.53
N ALA A 2 -22.65 -5.37 4.51
CA ALA A 2 -22.03 -4.21 5.15
C ALA A 2 -21.95 -4.49 6.67
N SER A 3 -20.84 -4.07 7.31
CA SER A 3 -20.69 -4.10 8.76
C SER A 3 -21.91 -3.41 9.41
N ALA A 4 -22.45 -3.99 10.47
CA ALA A 4 -23.67 -3.51 11.15
C ALA A 4 -23.55 -2.07 11.70
N ASP A 5 -22.35 -1.51 11.72
CA ASP A 5 -22.00 -0.23 12.35
C ASP A 5 -21.61 0.88 11.35
N GLY A 6 -21.77 0.66 10.05
CA GLY A 6 -21.46 1.67 9.01
C GLY A 6 -19.98 2.04 8.86
N ARG A 7 -19.07 1.45 9.68
CA ARG A 7 -17.63 1.69 9.61
C ARG A 7 -17.03 0.90 8.44
N ARG A 8 -16.25 1.58 7.60
CA ARG A 8 -15.55 0.96 6.48
C ARG A 8 -14.41 0.09 7.02
N PRO A 9 -14.32 -1.21 6.64
CA PRO A 9 -13.30 -2.11 7.14
C PRO A 9 -11.90 -1.79 6.59
N VAL A 10 -10.88 -2.28 7.29
CA VAL A 10 -9.59 -2.58 6.70
C VAL A 10 -9.74 -3.86 5.89
N VAL A 11 -9.43 -3.81 4.59
CA VAL A 11 -9.50 -4.98 3.70
C VAL A 11 -8.10 -5.53 3.49
N VAL A 12 -7.93 -6.85 3.51
CA VAL A 12 -6.64 -7.48 3.17
C VAL A 12 -6.82 -8.62 2.17
N GLY A 13 -5.99 -8.60 1.12
CA GLY A 13 -5.86 -9.73 0.21
C GLY A 13 -5.08 -10.87 0.86
N VAL A 14 -5.70 -12.04 0.99
CA VAL A 14 -5.08 -13.22 1.61
C VAL A 14 -4.36 -14.04 0.56
N ASP A 15 -3.03 -14.15 0.69
CA ASP A 15 -2.19 -15.02 -0.15
C ASP A 15 -2.41 -16.50 0.27
N PRO A 16 -2.52 -17.42 -0.68
CA PRO A 16 -2.64 -18.86 -0.37
C PRO A 16 -1.39 -19.45 0.29
N ASP A 17 -0.24 -18.80 0.19
CA ASP A 17 0.99 -19.24 0.84
C ASP A 17 1.01 -18.79 2.31
N PRO A 18 0.94 -19.75 3.28
CA PRO A 18 0.90 -19.42 4.69
C PRO A 18 2.21 -18.80 5.21
N SER A 19 3.31 -18.83 4.46
CA SER A 19 4.54 -18.14 4.82
C SER A 19 4.45 -16.62 4.57
N LYS A 20 3.51 -16.18 3.73
CA LYS A 20 3.31 -14.77 3.35
C LYS A 20 2.23 -14.08 4.18
N ARG A 21 2.40 -14.08 5.51
CA ARG A 21 1.41 -13.50 6.44
C ARG A 21 1.72 -12.09 6.91
N LEU A 22 2.78 -11.44 6.41
CA LEU A 22 3.15 -10.08 6.85
C LEU A 22 2.07 -9.06 6.55
N ALA A 23 1.46 -9.10 5.36
CA ALA A 23 0.36 -8.23 5.00
C ALA A 23 -0.87 -8.45 5.92
N LEU A 24 -1.21 -9.70 6.22
CA LEU A 24 -2.29 -10.04 7.13
C LEU A 24 -2.00 -9.57 8.57
N ALA A 25 -0.77 -9.77 9.05
CA ALA A 25 -0.34 -9.28 10.35
C ALA A 25 -0.43 -7.75 10.45
N TRP A 26 0.05 -7.06 9.43
CA TRP A 26 -0.02 -5.59 9.34
C TRP A 26 -1.47 -5.10 9.33
N ALA A 27 -2.34 -5.74 8.54
CA ALA A 27 -3.76 -5.37 8.44
C ALA A 27 -4.53 -5.59 9.76
N ALA A 28 -4.25 -6.69 10.46
CA ALA A 28 -4.86 -6.96 11.76
C ALA A 28 -4.43 -5.91 12.82
N ASP A 29 -3.15 -5.57 12.84
CA ASP A 29 -2.63 -4.52 13.73
C ASP A 29 -3.22 -3.16 13.41
N GLU A 30 -3.43 -2.87 12.13
CA GLU A 30 -4.01 -1.60 11.68
C GLU A 30 -5.50 -1.49 12.01
N ALA A 31 -6.25 -2.57 11.79
CA ALA A 31 -7.67 -2.65 12.15
C ALA A 31 -7.86 -2.42 13.67
N ASP A 32 -7.04 -3.06 14.49
CA ASP A 32 -7.04 -2.87 15.95
C ASP A 32 -6.73 -1.43 16.34
N ARG A 33 -5.67 -0.84 15.78
CA ARG A 33 -5.26 0.55 16.06
C ARG A 33 -6.33 1.57 15.70
N ARG A 34 -7.03 1.37 14.59
CA ARG A 34 -8.11 2.24 14.13
C ARG A 34 -9.46 1.93 14.74
N GLY A 35 -9.59 0.83 15.48
CA GLY A 35 -10.88 0.34 16.00
C GLY A 35 -11.85 0.00 14.87
N LEU A 36 -11.36 -0.51 13.73
CA LEU A 36 -12.13 -0.86 12.55
C LEU A 36 -12.26 -2.37 12.39
N PRO A 37 -13.33 -2.86 11.73
CA PRO A 37 -13.40 -4.28 11.36
C PRO A 37 -12.34 -4.63 10.32
N LEU A 38 -11.93 -5.91 10.31
CA LEU A 38 -11.03 -6.51 9.34
C LEU A 38 -11.79 -7.40 8.38
N ARG A 39 -11.61 -7.20 7.07
CA ARG A 39 -12.19 -8.04 6.03
C ARG A 39 -11.10 -8.78 5.27
N LEU A 40 -11.11 -10.10 5.39
CA LEU A 40 -10.18 -11.01 4.71
C LEU A 40 -10.77 -11.40 3.35
N VAL A 41 -10.04 -11.13 2.28
CA VAL A 41 -10.51 -11.40 0.91
C VAL A 41 -9.55 -12.38 0.24
N HIS A 42 -10.07 -13.54 -0.17
CA HIS A 42 -9.34 -14.44 -1.04
C HIS A 42 -10.01 -14.51 -2.40
N ALA A 43 -9.25 -14.23 -3.45
CA ALA A 43 -9.71 -14.28 -4.82
C ALA A 43 -9.24 -15.57 -5.49
N GLN A 44 -10.18 -16.38 -5.94
CA GLN A 44 -9.91 -17.59 -6.69
C GLN A 44 -9.79 -17.27 -8.18
N GLY A 45 -8.57 -17.30 -8.70
CA GLY A 45 -8.33 -17.18 -10.15
C GLY A 45 -8.85 -18.42 -10.89
N MET A 46 -9.33 -18.23 -12.13
CA MET A 46 -9.62 -19.35 -13.03
C MET A 46 -8.34 -20.13 -13.29
N PRO A 47 -8.35 -21.47 -13.19
CA PRO A 47 -7.17 -22.27 -13.47
C PRO A 47 -6.79 -22.12 -14.97
N THR A 48 -5.66 -21.49 -15.22
CA THR A 48 -5.09 -21.34 -16.59
C THR A 48 -4.21 -22.53 -16.99
N GLY A 49 -4.06 -23.54 -16.11
CA GLY A 49 -3.20 -24.69 -16.30
C GLY A 49 -3.73 -25.65 -17.35
N GLY A 50 -2.93 -25.91 -18.39
CA GLY A 50 -3.21 -26.90 -19.40
C GLY A 50 -3.21 -28.32 -18.79
N TYR A 51 -4.27 -29.08 -19.07
CA TYR A 51 -4.32 -30.51 -18.79
C TYR A 51 -3.29 -31.24 -19.65
N ARG A 52 -2.61 -32.22 -19.08
CA ARG A 52 -1.81 -33.13 -19.87
C ARG A 52 -2.75 -33.96 -20.77
N SER A 53 -2.35 -34.11 -22.04
CA SER A 53 -3.09 -34.94 -22.99
C SER A 53 -3.28 -36.35 -22.43
N GLY A 54 -4.54 -36.76 -22.19
CA GLY A 54 -4.89 -38.11 -21.70
C GLY A 54 -5.52 -38.17 -20.31
N GLU A 55 -5.56 -37.07 -19.54
CA GLU A 55 -6.28 -37.02 -18.27
C GLU A 55 -7.77 -36.69 -18.49
N ALA A 56 -8.66 -37.40 -17.77
CA ALA A 56 -10.08 -37.06 -17.77
C ALA A 56 -10.25 -35.66 -17.14
N ARG A 57 -10.88 -34.74 -17.87
CA ARG A 57 -11.18 -33.40 -17.34
C ARG A 57 -12.25 -33.54 -16.26
N PRO A 58 -11.99 -33.08 -15.03
CA PRO A 58 -13.04 -33.00 -14.03
C PRO A 58 -14.21 -32.16 -14.55
N SER A 59 -15.42 -32.45 -14.11
CA SER A 59 -16.55 -31.56 -14.41
C SER A 59 -16.33 -30.19 -13.81
N TRP A 60 -16.97 -29.16 -14.38
CA TRP A 60 -16.93 -27.79 -13.80
C TRP A 60 -17.38 -27.81 -12.33
N GLU A 61 -18.36 -28.61 -11.98
CA GLU A 61 -18.86 -28.73 -10.63
C GLU A 61 -17.84 -29.34 -9.66
N GLU A 62 -17.08 -30.34 -10.11
CA GLU A 62 -16.01 -30.95 -9.31
C GLU A 62 -14.86 -29.97 -9.09
N TRP A 63 -14.44 -29.26 -10.15
CA TRP A 63 -13.45 -28.21 -10.07
C TRP A 63 -13.87 -27.11 -9.09
N ASN A 64 -15.07 -26.60 -9.25
CA ASN A 64 -15.59 -25.52 -8.42
C ASN A 64 -15.63 -25.92 -6.94
N ARG A 65 -16.05 -27.16 -6.65
CA ARG A 65 -16.08 -27.71 -5.29
C ARG A 65 -14.68 -27.80 -4.67
N VAL A 66 -13.67 -28.25 -5.43
CA VAL A 66 -12.29 -28.35 -4.95
C VAL A 66 -11.68 -26.97 -4.71
N LEU A 67 -11.89 -26.03 -5.62
CA LEU A 67 -11.38 -24.67 -5.50
C LEU A 67 -12.01 -23.93 -4.32
N HIS A 68 -13.35 -23.99 -4.17
CA HIS A 68 -14.03 -23.38 -3.03
C HIS A 68 -13.56 -23.99 -1.71
N GLY A 69 -13.47 -25.30 -1.59
CA GLY A 69 -12.97 -25.95 -0.38
C GLY A 69 -11.49 -25.65 -0.08
N ALA A 70 -10.68 -25.27 -1.06
CA ALA A 70 -9.32 -24.78 -0.84
C ALA A 70 -9.34 -23.33 -0.36
N GLY A 71 -10.16 -22.46 -0.98
CA GLY A 71 -10.31 -21.07 -0.60
C GLY A 71 -10.88 -20.90 0.81
N ASP A 72 -11.88 -21.70 1.18
CA ASP A 72 -12.45 -21.69 2.53
C ASP A 72 -11.39 -22.00 3.59
N ARG A 73 -10.57 -23.04 3.37
CA ARG A 73 -9.47 -23.39 4.29
C ARG A 73 -8.44 -22.25 4.43
N ILE A 74 -8.08 -21.60 3.33
CA ILE A 74 -7.16 -20.45 3.36
C ILE A 74 -7.75 -19.33 4.23
N LEU A 75 -9.03 -19.04 4.08
CA LEU A 75 -9.71 -18.02 4.88
C LEU A 75 -9.88 -18.44 6.34
N GLU A 76 -10.20 -19.71 6.64
CA GLU A 76 -10.27 -20.23 8.01
C GLU A 76 -8.94 -20.09 8.75
N GLU A 77 -7.82 -20.44 8.09
CA GLU A 77 -6.49 -20.26 8.66
C GLU A 77 -6.12 -18.77 8.85
N ALA A 78 -6.54 -17.90 7.93
CA ALA A 78 -6.31 -16.48 8.04
C ALA A 78 -7.13 -15.85 9.18
N VAL A 79 -8.38 -16.27 9.38
CA VAL A 79 -9.21 -15.88 10.53
C VAL A 79 -8.55 -16.28 11.83
N ALA A 80 -8.17 -17.55 11.97
CA ALA A 80 -7.51 -18.04 13.19
C ALA A 80 -6.22 -17.27 13.51
N PHE A 81 -5.44 -16.90 12.48
CA PHE A 81 -4.26 -16.08 12.65
C PHE A 81 -4.62 -14.64 13.12
N ALA A 82 -5.58 -13.99 12.49
CA ALA A 82 -6.00 -12.64 12.83
C ALA A 82 -6.56 -12.55 14.24
N GLU A 83 -7.44 -13.47 14.63
CA GLU A 83 -8.04 -13.58 15.97
C GLU A 83 -7.00 -13.87 17.06
N SER A 84 -6.01 -14.75 16.77
CA SER A 84 -4.93 -15.00 17.73
C SER A 84 -4.04 -13.79 17.94
N ARG A 85 -3.87 -12.96 16.90
CA ARG A 85 -3.04 -11.74 16.95
C ARG A 85 -3.75 -10.56 17.58
N ARG A 86 -5.03 -10.36 17.24
CA ARG A 86 -5.88 -9.24 17.70
C ARG A 86 -7.28 -9.75 18.02
N PRO A 87 -7.49 -10.29 19.24
CA PRO A 87 -8.76 -10.91 19.60
C PRO A 87 -9.95 -9.93 19.66
N THR A 88 -9.69 -8.64 19.72
CA THR A 88 -10.69 -7.57 19.80
C THR A 88 -11.22 -7.12 18.44
N VAL A 89 -10.55 -7.50 17.35
CA VAL A 89 -10.92 -7.09 16.00
C VAL A 89 -12.05 -7.97 15.47
N GLU A 90 -13.13 -7.34 15.01
CA GLU A 90 -14.21 -8.04 14.30
C GLU A 90 -13.70 -8.48 12.92
N VAL A 91 -13.66 -9.79 12.68
CA VAL A 91 -13.15 -10.39 11.43
C VAL A 91 -14.29 -10.90 10.57
N SER A 92 -14.28 -10.56 9.28
CA SER A 92 -15.19 -11.09 8.25
C SER A 92 -14.41 -11.61 7.06
N THR A 93 -14.99 -12.54 6.31
CA THR A 93 -14.35 -13.18 5.15
C THR A 93 -15.11 -12.94 3.86
N SER A 94 -14.40 -12.97 2.75
CA SER A 94 -14.95 -12.94 1.39
C SER A 94 -14.14 -13.87 0.51
N LEU A 95 -14.78 -14.93 0.04
CA LEU A 95 -14.27 -15.77 -1.03
C LEU A 95 -14.92 -15.33 -2.33
N ALA A 96 -14.13 -14.87 -3.30
CA ALA A 96 -14.63 -14.36 -4.57
C ALA A 96 -13.94 -15.04 -5.75
N GLU A 97 -14.71 -15.26 -6.82
CA GLU A 97 -14.17 -15.74 -8.09
C GLU A 97 -13.66 -14.55 -8.93
N GLY A 98 -12.50 -14.67 -9.53
CA GLY A 98 -11.98 -13.68 -10.43
C GLY A 98 -10.48 -13.38 -10.26
N GLU A 99 -10.00 -12.42 -11.02
CA GLU A 99 -8.63 -11.95 -10.93
C GLU A 99 -8.44 -11.15 -9.62
N PRO A 100 -7.41 -11.45 -8.80
CA PRO A 100 -7.25 -10.85 -7.47
C PRO A 100 -7.24 -9.33 -7.44
N ALA A 101 -6.58 -8.67 -8.40
CA ALA A 101 -6.54 -7.21 -8.45
C ALA A 101 -7.92 -6.59 -8.71
N TRP A 102 -8.74 -7.25 -9.52
CA TRP A 102 -10.11 -6.82 -9.80
C TRP A 102 -11.01 -7.00 -8.57
N VAL A 103 -10.98 -8.17 -7.95
CA VAL A 103 -11.77 -8.46 -6.74
C VAL A 103 -11.45 -7.47 -5.62
N LEU A 104 -10.16 -7.24 -5.36
CA LEU A 104 -9.74 -6.31 -4.32
C LEU A 104 -10.08 -4.84 -4.66
N ARG A 105 -10.08 -4.47 -5.93
CA ARG A 105 -10.55 -3.14 -6.36
C ARG A 105 -12.04 -2.95 -6.08
N GLU A 106 -12.87 -3.95 -6.28
CA GLU A 106 -14.31 -3.89 -5.95
C GLU A 106 -14.51 -3.74 -4.44
N GLU A 107 -13.81 -4.54 -3.63
CA GLU A 107 -13.84 -4.44 -2.17
C GLU A 107 -13.33 -3.07 -1.67
N ALA A 108 -12.35 -2.47 -2.38
CA ALA A 108 -11.82 -1.14 -2.07
C ALA A 108 -12.88 -0.03 -2.12
N GLY A 109 -13.96 -0.21 -2.89
CA GLY A 109 -15.07 0.75 -2.94
C GLY A 109 -15.76 0.99 -1.60
N ASN A 110 -15.68 0.02 -0.68
CA ASN A 110 -16.26 0.11 0.67
C ASN A 110 -15.22 -0.10 1.78
N ALA A 111 -13.95 0.10 1.50
CA ALA A 111 -12.85 -0.04 2.45
C ALA A 111 -12.39 1.33 2.99
N SER A 112 -11.82 1.34 4.20
CA SER A 112 -11.04 2.46 4.72
C SER A 112 -9.65 2.49 4.07
N LEU A 113 -9.05 1.31 3.89
CA LEU A 113 -7.83 1.05 3.15
C LEU A 113 -7.76 -0.42 2.74
N VAL A 114 -6.93 -0.73 1.74
CA VAL A 114 -6.67 -2.11 1.30
C VAL A 114 -5.21 -2.45 1.51
N VAL A 115 -4.94 -3.64 2.06
CA VAL A 115 -3.60 -4.16 2.33
C VAL A 115 -3.30 -5.36 1.44
N VAL A 116 -2.13 -5.37 0.82
CA VAL A 116 -1.62 -6.50 0.05
C VAL A 116 -0.14 -6.72 0.33
N GLY A 117 0.35 -7.93 0.16
CA GLY A 117 1.79 -8.20 0.14
C GLY A 117 2.44 -7.66 -1.13
N SER A 118 3.74 -7.38 -1.08
CA SER A 118 4.51 -6.98 -2.26
C SER A 118 4.58 -8.11 -3.31
N GLY A 119 4.34 -9.34 -2.88
CA GLY A 119 4.37 -10.51 -3.74
C GLY A 119 5.67 -10.54 -4.53
N HIS A 120 5.56 -10.72 -5.83
CA HIS A 120 6.67 -10.84 -6.74
C HIS A 120 7.21 -9.50 -7.31
N LEU A 121 7.00 -8.36 -6.65
CA LEU A 121 7.50 -7.07 -7.14
C LEU A 121 9.04 -6.98 -7.15
N SER A 122 9.74 -7.83 -6.38
CA SER A 122 11.19 -7.75 -6.17
C SER A 122 12.05 -8.49 -7.19
N THR A 123 11.50 -9.36 -8.04
CA THR A 123 12.29 -10.15 -8.99
C THR A 123 12.17 -9.61 -10.42
N ARG A 124 13.32 -9.31 -11.07
CA ARG A 124 13.41 -8.83 -12.46
C ARG A 124 12.66 -9.71 -13.47
N ARG A 125 12.46 -11.00 -13.18
CA ARG A 125 11.82 -11.97 -14.05
C ARG A 125 10.30 -11.88 -14.05
N GLU A 126 9.74 -11.24 -13.01
CA GLU A 126 8.31 -11.17 -12.72
C GLU A 126 7.70 -9.80 -13.05
N MET A 127 8.52 -8.80 -13.40
CA MET A 127 8.09 -7.49 -13.87
C MET A 127 7.16 -7.56 -15.11
N PHE A 128 7.14 -8.71 -15.78
CA PHE A 128 6.26 -9.01 -16.94
C PHE A 128 5.24 -10.12 -16.65
N ALA A 129 5.23 -10.67 -15.42
CA ALA A 129 4.24 -11.67 -15.05
C ALA A 129 2.91 -10.99 -14.72
N SER A 130 1.85 -11.44 -15.36
CA SER A 130 0.46 -10.99 -15.19
C SER A 130 -0.10 -11.19 -13.75
N ALA A 131 0.74 -11.53 -12.78
CA ALA A 131 0.39 -11.96 -11.45
C ALA A 131 0.58 -10.90 -10.34
N SER A 132 1.07 -9.69 -10.64
CA SER A 132 1.20 -8.65 -9.61
C SER A 132 -0.15 -8.03 -9.29
N VAL A 133 -0.65 -8.24 -8.09
CA VAL A 133 -1.90 -7.63 -7.59
C VAL A 133 -1.68 -6.17 -7.21
N ALA A 134 -0.52 -5.84 -6.64
CA ALA A 134 -0.26 -4.55 -6.02
C ALA A 134 -0.31 -3.38 -7.01
N LEU A 135 0.33 -3.47 -8.17
CA LEU A 135 0.39 -2.36 -9.13
C LEU A 135 -0.98 -2.00 -9.74
N PRO A 136 -1.77 -2.96 -10.30
CA PRO A 136 -3.10 -2.66 -10.82
C PRO A 136 -4.05 -2.14 -9.73
N LEU A 137 -3.99 -2.70 -8.53
CA LEU A 137 -4.79 -2.26 -7.41
C LEU A 137 -4.45 -0.81 -7.04
N THR A 138 -3.17 -0.49 -6.82
CA THR A 138 -2.69 0.86 -6.49
C THR A 138 -3.09 1.90 -7.56
N ALA A 139 -3.10 1.51 -8.82
CA ALA A 139 -3.46 2.39 -9.91
C ALA A 139 -4.96 2.74 -9.97
N HIS A 140 -5.84 1.89 -9.44
CA HIS A 140 -7.28 1.99 -9.65
C HIS A 140 -8.13 1.99 -8.38
N ALA A 141 -7.56 1.73 -7.21
CA ALA A 141 -8.31 1.72 -5.96
C ALA A 141 -8.80 3.13 -5.60
N PRO A 142 -10.07 3.27 -5.14
CA PRO A 142 -10.62 4.55 -4.71
C PRO A 142 -10.24 4.92 -3.27
N CYS A 143 -9.50 4.08 -2.57
CA CYS A 143 -9.03 4.29 -1.19
C CYS A 143 -7.52 4.05 -1.10
N PRO A 144 -6.85 4.41 0.01
CA PRO A 144 -5.45 4.11 0.22
C PRO A 144 -5.12 2.62 0.09
N VAL A 145 -4.00 2.31 -0.56
CA VAL A 145 -3.48 0.94 -0.69
C VAL A 145 -2.14 0.84 0.00
N VAL A 146 -2.02 -0.15 0.88
CA VAL A 146 -0.79 -0.49 1.60
C VAL A 146 -0.17 -1.72 0.98
N VAL A 147 1.05 -1.60 0.52
CA VAL A 147 1.84 -2.71 0.00
C VAL A 147 2.93 -3.05 1.01
N VAL A 148 2.81 -4.22 1.63
CA VAL A 148 3.73 -4.70 2.69
C VAL A 148 4.83 -5.51 2.05
N PRO A 149 6.12 -5.13 2.23
CA PRO A 149 7.25 -5.87 1.66
C PRO A 149 7.49 -7.20 2.36
N GLU A 150 8.18 -8.09 1.67
CA GLU A 150 8.75 -9.32 2.20
C GLU A 150 10.25 -9.36 1.87
N PRO A 151 11.11 -9.72 2.82
CA PRO A 151 10.88 -10.11 4.22
C PRO A 151 10.56 -8.91 5.14
N GLU A 152 10.23 -9.23 6.41
CA GLU A 152 10.04 -8.22 7.46
C GLU A 152 11.28 -7.33 7.60
N HIS A 153 11.05 -6.02 7.68
CA HIS A 153 12.13 -5.03 7.85
C HIS A 153 12.27 -4.60 9.31
N VAL A 154 13.47 -4.14 9.66
CA VAL A 154 13.78 -3.64 11.01
C VAL A 154 13.56 -2.13 11.06
N THR A 155 12.70 -1.69 11.98
CA THR A 155 12.48 -0.27 12.24
C THR A 155 13.49 0.29 13.24
N GLU A 156 13.82 1.59 13.09
CA GLU A 156 14.73 2.29 13.99
C GLU A 156 13.94 3.05 15.07
N GLN A 157 14.61 3.34 16.20
CA GLN A 157 14.04 4.18 17.25
C GLN A 157 14.82 5.50 17.33
N PRO A 158 14.17 6.66 17.44
CA PRO A 158 12.71 6.84 17.51
C PRO A 158 12.01 6.51 16.19
N ALA A 159 10.81 5.93 16.30
CA ALA A 159 10.05 5.50 15.15
C ALA A 159 9.56 6.68 14.30
N TYR A 160 9.59 6.55 12.97
CA TYR A 160 9.16 7.60 12.06
C TYR A 160 8.49 7.08 10.80
N PHE A 161 7.63 7.91 10.23
CA PHE A 161 7.10 7.76 8.86
C PHE A 161 7.83 8.69 7.90
N VAL A 162 7.84 8.31 6.62
CA VAL A 162 8.32 9.16 5.52
C VAL A 162 7.15 9.50 4.62
N VAL A 163 7.06 10.78 4.18
CA VAL A 163 6.12 11.17 3.12
C VAL A 163 6.83 11.89 2.00
N GLY A 164 6.56 11.47 0.76
CA GLY A 164 7.05 12.12 -0.46
C GLY A 164 6.16 13.30 -0.84
N VAL A 165 6.76 14.48 -0.96
CA VAL A 165 6.07 15.74 -1.32
C VAL A 165 6.58 16.26 -2.64
N ASP A 166 5.67 16.63 -3.55
CA ASP A 166 5.99 17.31 -4.81
C ASP A 166 5.09 18.53 -5.07
N GLY A 167 4.17 18.84 -4.14
CA GLY A 167 3.22 19.94 -4.23
C GLY A 167 2.03 19.67 -5.14
N SER A 168 1.79 18.42 -5.53
CA SER A 168 0.56 18.00 -6.21
C SER A 168 -0.59 17.78 -5.20
N PRO A 169 -1.86 17.80 -5.66
CA PRO A 169 -3.00 17.43 -4.79
C PRO A 169 -2.86 16.03 -4.18
N HIS A 170 -2.29 15.08 -4.93
CA HIS A 170 -2.04 13.72 -4.44
C HIS A 170 -1.00 13.69 -3.33
N SER A 171 0.07 14.51 -3.41
CA SER A 171 1.04 14.60 -2.33
C SER A 171 0.46 15.32 -1.10
N ALA A 172 -0.47 16.26 -1.27
CA ALA A 172 -1.18 16.88 -0.16
C ALA A 172 -2.04 15.87 0.59
N ALA A 173 -2.82 15.03 -0.12
CA ALA A 173 -3.59 13.93 0.48
C ALA A 173 -2.68 12.89 1.16
N ALA A 174 -1.51 12.61 0.57
CA ALA A 174 -0.51 11.73 1.18
C ALA A 174 0.03 12.31 2.50
N VAL A 175 0.25 13.64 2.57
CA VAL A 175 0.68 14.31 3.81
C VAL A 175 -0.40 14.20 4.88
N ASP A 176 -1.68 14.41 4.54
CA ASP A 176 -2.79 14.28 5.49
C ASP A 176 -2.79 12.88 6.12
N LEU A 177 -2.76 11.82 5.30
CA LEU A 177 -2.73 10.45 5.79
C LEU A 177 -1.44 10.13 6.58
N ALA A 178 -0.29 10.68 6.18
CA ALA A 178 0.98 10.45 6.87
C ALA A 178 0.98 11.04 8.29
N PHE A 179 0.34 12.18 8.50
CA PHE A 179 0.13 12.73 9.84
C PHE A 179 -0.79 11.85 10.68
N GLU A 180 -1.89 11.34 10.12
CA GLU A 180 -2.78 10.41 10.81
C GLU A 180 -2.03 9.12 11.22
N GLU A 181 -1.24 8.53 10.30
CA GLU A 181 -0.45 7.32 10.56
C GLU A 181 0.60 7.54 11.65
N ALA A 182 1.30 8.69 11.60
CA ALA A 182 2.30 9.05 12.62
C ALA A 182 1.64 9.25 13.99
N ALA A 183 0.53 10.00 14.05
CA ALA A 183 -0.22 10.24 15.28
C ALA A 183 -0.73 8.94 15.91
N LEU A 184 -1.33 8.04 15.11
CA LEU A 184 -1.82 6.74 15.58
C LEU A 184 -0.74 5.84 16.19
N ARG A 185 0.54 6.08 15.88
CA ARG A 185 1.67 5.27 16.35
C ARG A 185 2.60 6.02 17.30
N GLY A 186 2.32 7.30 17.60
CA GLY A 186 3.22 8.14 18.39
C GLY A 186 4.60 8.27 17.74
N ALA A 187 4.65 8.34 16.41
CA ALA A 187 5.87 8.38 15.62
C ALA A 187 6.13 9.79 15.08
N ALA A 188 7.38 10.09 14.74
CA ALA A 188 7.74 11.30 14.00
C ALA A 188 7.36 11.19 12.51
N LEU A 189 7.28 12.33 11.83
CA LEU A 189 7.03 12.39 10.39
C LEU A 189 8.16 13.13 9.68
N ARG A 190 8.77 12.48 8.66
CA ARG A 190 9.76 13.07 7.77
C ARG A 190 9.14 13.38 6.41
N ALA A 191 8.89 14.65 6.11
CA ALA A 191 8.37 15.11 4.82
C ALA A 191 9.54 15.49 3.90
N LEU A 192 9.68 14.79 2.78
CA LEU A 192 10.80 14.91 1.86
C LEU A 192 10.37 15.45 0.50
N TYR A 193 10.99 16.54 0.07
CA TYR A 193 10.91 17.03 -1.30
C TYR A 193 12.22 16.67 -2.02
N ALA A 194 12.17 15.73 -2.96
CA ALA A 194 13.34 15.37 -3.75
C ALA A 194 13.53 16.33 -4.92
N TRP A 195 14.66 17.05 -4.96
CA TRP A 195 14.98 17.99 -6.01
C TRP A 195 16.15 17.50 -6.87
N ARG A 196 16.01 17.64 -8.19
CA ARG A 196 17.05 17.31 -9.16
C ARG A 196 17.22 18.45 -10.15
N PRO A 197 18.46 18.94 -10.37
CA PRO A 197 18.73 19.90 -11.43
C PRO A 197 18.24 19.35 -12.79
N SER A 198 17.69 20.21 -13.61
CA SER A 198 17.37 19.86 -15.00
C SER A 198 18.67 19.55 -15.78
N LEU A 199 18.60 18.57 -16.69
CA LEU A 199 19.70 18.27 -17.63
C LEU A 199 20.06 19.45 -18.53
N LEU A 200 19.14 20.41 -18.71
CA LEU A 200 19.35 21.63 -19.48
C LEU A 200 19.98 22.78 -18.66
N GLY A 201 20.33 22.49 -17.40
CA GLY A 201 20.82 23.47 -16.45
C GLY A 201 19.68 24.26 -15.77
N VAL A 202 19.97 24.78 -14.57
CA VAL A 202 19.13 25.74 -13.86
C VAL A 202 19.89 27.04 -13.87
N LEU A 203 19.30 28.12 -14.39
CA LEU A 203 19.93 29.41 -14.46
C LEU A 203 20.21 30.00 -13.06
N ASP A 204 19.40 29.58 -12.05
CA ASP A 204 19.52 29.97 -10.65
C ASP A 204 19.12 28.77 -9.75
N GLU A 205 20.13 28.08 -9.21
CA GLU A 205 19.94 26.93 -8.35
C GLU A 205 19.36 27.32 -6.98
N ASP A 206 19.75 28.48 -6.46
CA ASP A 206 19.27 28.98 -5.16
C ASP A 206 17.79 29.38 -5.22
N ALA A 207 17.38 30.01 -6.31
CA ALA A 207 15.96 30.31 -6.54
C ALA A 207 15.12 29.02 -6.67
N ALA A 208 15.61 28.03 -7.39
CA ALA A 208 14.93 26.72 -7.53
C ALA A 208 14.79 25.98 -6.18
N LEU A 209 15.84 25.94 -5.38
CA LEU A 209 15.82 25.37 -4.03
C LEU A 209 14.87 26.13 -3.09
N SER A 210 14.86 27.45 -3.18
CA SER A 210 13.95 28.29 -2.39
C SER A 210 12.48 28.01 -2.73
N GLU A 211 12.18 27.81 -4.01
CA GLU A 211 10.84 27.42 -4.46
C GLU A 211 10.45 26.02 -3.97
N CYS A 212 11.36 25.05 -4.01
CA CYS A 212 11.11 23.71 -3.46
C CYS A 212 10.81 23.77 -1.95
N ARG A 213 11.57 24.57 -1.19
CA ARG A 213 11.32 24.78 0.25
C ARG A 213 9.98 25.45 0.51
N ARG A 214 9.61 26.44 -0.30
CA ARG A 214 8.29 27.09 -0.21
C ARG A 214 7.17 26.09 -0.43
N VAL A 215 7.22 25.31 -1.52
CA VAL A 215 6.21 24.29 -1.84
C VAL A 215 6.10 23.26 -0.72
N LEU A 216 7.23 22.76 -0.20
CA LEU A 216 7.24 21.79 0.90
C LEU A 216 6.58 22.38 2.15
N SER A 217 7.00 23.60 2.55
CA SER A 217 6.44 24.27 3.73
C SER A 217 4.94 24.55 3.59
N GLU A 218 4.49 24.99 2.42
CA GLU A 218 3.06 25.21 2.13
C GLU A 218 2.26 23.90 2.18
N THR A 219 2.83 22.81 1.63
CA THR A 219 2.15 21.51 1.62
C THR A 219 1.97 20.93 3.03
N VAL A 220 2.92 21.15 3.95
CA VAL A 220 2.80 20.65 5.33
C VAL A 220 2.15 21.66 6.29
N ALA A 221 1.92 22.90 5.83
CA ALA A 221 1.37 23.96 6.67
C ALA A 221 -0.01 23.61 7.25
N GLY A 222 -0.23 23.97 8.51
CA GLY A 222 -1.50 23.78 9.21
C GLY A 222 -1.70 22.39 9.82
N ARG A 223 -1.02 21.34 9.33
CA ARG A 223 -1.20 19.97 9.84
C ARG A 223 -0.64 19.78 11.24
N THR A 224 0.44 20.47 11.57
CA THR A 224 0.99 20.49 12.93
C THR A 224 0.05 21.10 13.96
N SER A 225 -0.89 21.96 13.55
CA SER A 225 -1.92 22.47 14.43
C SER A 225 -3.04 21.45 14.70
N THR A 226 -3.29 20.56 13.73
CA THR A 226 -4.28 19.47 13.84
C THR A 226 -3.70 18.25 14.57
N HIS A 227 -2.40 18.01 14.39
CA HIS A 227 -1.65 16.91 15.01
C HIS A 227 -0.43 17.45 15.78
N PRO A 228 -0.64 18.15 16.90
CA PRO A 228 0.45 18.78 17.66
C PRO A 228 1.37 17.75 18.34
N GLU A 229 0.92 16.50 18.46
CA GLU A 229 1.68 15.36 19.00
C GLU A 229 2.71 14.82 18.01
N VAL A 230 2.60 15.14 16.71
CA VAL A 230 3.51 14.62 15.67
C VAL A 230 4.70 15.54 15.52
N GLU A 231 5.89 15.03 15.79
CA GLU A 231 7.15 15.72 15.51
C GLU A 231 7.41 15.71 14.00
N LEU A 232 7.33 16.90 13.35
CA LEU A 232 7.54 17.04 11.93
C LEU A 232 8.96 17.51 11.61
N HIS A 233 9.67 16.69 10.80
CA HIS A 233 10.91 17.09 10.11
C HIS A 233 10.63 17.21 8.62
N HIS A 234 11.02 18.34 7.99
CA HIS A 234 10.82 18.53 6.57
C HIS A 234 12.06 19.09 5.90
N GLU A 235 12.48 18.50 4.79
CA GLU A 235 13.70 18.87 4.09
C GLU A 235 13.59 18.69 2.58
N VAL A 236 14.35 19.54 1.84
CA VAL A 236 14.57 19.39 0.41
C VAL A 236 15.87 18.64 0.19
N VAL A 237 15.79 17.45 -0.38
CA VAL A 237 16.93 16.55 -0.61
C VAL A 237 17.30 16.55 -2.09
N ARG A 238 18.58 16.79 -2.40
CA ARG A 238 19.09 16.69 -3.78
C ARG A 238 19.21 15.21 -4.20
N GLY A 239 18.50 14.81 -5.24
CA GLY A 239 18.56 13.45 -5.77
C GLY A 239 17.36 13.05 -6.61
N HIS A 240 17.44 11.84 -7.14
CA HIS A 240 16.30 11.25 -7.85
C HIS A 240 15.21 10.85 -6.83
N PRO A 241 13.93 11.23 -7.02
CA PRO A 241 12.88 11.00 -6.01
C PRO A 241 12.79 9.56 -5.51
N VAL A 242 12.83 8.59 -6.42
CA VAL A 242 12.79 7.17 -6.03
C VAL A 242 13.97 6.80 -5.12
N GLN A 243 15.19 7.23 -5.45
CA GLN A 243 16.38 6.91 -4.65
C GLN A 243 16.33 7.56 -3.27
N VAL A 244 15.93 8.85 -3.21
CA VAL A 244 15.80 9.60 -1.95
C VAL A 244 14.78 8.94 -1.03
N LEU A 245 13.59 8.63 -1.56
CA LEU A 245 12.52 8.01 -0.77
C LEU A 245 12.84 6.56 -0.38
N THR A 246 13.47 5.79 -1.27
CA THR A 246 13.92 4.43 -0.97
C THR A 246 14.95 4.43 0.15
N ALA A 247 15.97 5.29 0.09
CA ALA A 247 16.96 5.40 1.16
C ALA A 247 16.33 5.82 2.50
N ALA A 248 15.38 6.78 2.47
CA ALA A 248 14.69 7.22 3.68
C ALA A 248 13.74 6.13 4.26
N SER A 249 13.34 5.15 3.46
CA SER A 249 12.45 4.06 3.87
C SER A 249 13.15 2.92 4.63
N GLU A 250 14.49 2.92 4.67
CA GLU A 250 15.28 1.77 5.14
C GLU A 250 14.92 1.34 6.57
N HIS A 251 14.60 2.30 7.45
CA HIS A 251 14.24 2.03 8.84
C HIS A 251 12.92 2.68 9.26
N ALA A 252 12.14 3.18 8.30
CA ALA A 252 10.86 3.83 8.57
C ALA A 252 9.76 2.81 8.92
N LEU A 253 8.75 3.24 9.67
CA LEU A 253 7.52 2.45 9.88
C LEU A 253 6.70 2.30 8.59
N GLY A 254 6.80 3.28 7.71
CA GLY A 254 6.12 3.29 6.41
C GLY A 254 6.50 4.52 5.58
N LEU A 255 6.33 4.38 4.27
CA LEU A 255 6.50 5.42 3.28
C LEU A 255 5.16 5.75 2.62
N VAL A 256 4.72 7.00 2.73
CA VAL A 256 3.45 7.48 2.17
C VAL A 256 3.72 8.31 0.92
N VAL A 257 3.03 8.00 -0.17
CA VAL A 257 3.14 8.75 -1.44
C VAL A 257 1.77 8.87 -2.11
N GLY A 258 1.56 9.93 -2.86
CA GLY A 258 0.39 10.02 -3.74
C GLY A 258 0.50 9.04 -4.91
N THR A 259 -0.62 8.58 -5.46
CA THR A 259 -0.61 7.70 -6.65
C THR A 259 -0.04 8.39 -7.89
N ARG A 260 -0.14 9.72 -7.98
CA ARG A 260 0.38 10.55 -9.08
C ARG A 260 1.09 11.79 -8.53
N GLY A 261 1.81 12.51 -9.37
CA GLY A 261 2.53 13.74 -9.04
C GLY A 261 2.46 14.76 -10.16
N ARG A 262 3.24 15.86 -10.04
CA ARG A 262 3.29 16.98 -11.00
C ARG A 262 3.65 16.60 -12.44
N GLY A 263 4.38 15.51 -12.65
CA GLY A 263 4.89 15.08 -13.98
C GLY A 263 4.00 14.11 -14.73
N GLY A 264 2.76 13.88 -14.27
CA GLY A 264 1.86 12.88 -14.85
C GLY A 264 1.48 13.21 -16.29
N PHE A 265 1.96 12.39 -17.25
CA PHE A 265 1.39 12.38 -18.59
C PHE A 265 -0.09 11.99 -18.49
N THR A 266 -0.96 12.74 -19.17
CA THR A 266 -2.37 12.40 -19.32
C THR A 266 -2.48 10.99 -19.91
N GLY A 267 -2.97 10.03 -19.09
CA GLY A 267 -3.07 8.62 -19.49
C GLY A 267 -2.25 7.64 -18.63
N MET A 268 -1.30 8.08 -17.82
CA MET A 268 -0.63 7.20 -16.86
C MET A 268 -1.49 7.04 -15.60
N LEU A 269 -1.80 5.80 -15.28
CA LEU A 269 -2.64 5.43 -14.14
C LEU A 269 -1.88 5.56 -12.81
N LEU A 270 -0.56 5.35 -12.81
CA LEU A 270 0.32 5.43 -11.65
C LEU A 270 1.57 6.26 -11.98
N GLY A 271 2.00 7.13 -11.07
CA GLY A 271 3.18 7.96 -11.22
C GLY A 271 4.49 7.16 -11.18
N SER A 272 5.51 7.62 -11.91
CA SER A 272 6.82 6.93 -11.97
C SER A 272 7.52 6.84 -10.60
N VAL A 273 7.33 7.83 -9.72
CA VAL A 273 7.88 7.81 -8.37
C VAL A 273 7.15 6.76 -7.52
N SER A 274 5.82 6.76 -7.55
CA SER A 274 4.99 5.81 -6.80
C SER A 274 5.28 4.38 -7.24
N GLN A 275 5.36 4.12 -8.56
CA GLN A 275 5.77 2.83 -9.08
C GLN A 275 7.20 2.45 -8.65
N GLY A 276 8.15 3.40 -8.72
CA GLY A 276 9.53 3.14 -8.33
C GLY A 276 9.67 2.79 -6.85
N VAL A 277 9.01 3.48 -5.94
CA VAL A 277 9.09 3.16 -4.50
C VAL A 277 8.39 1.86 -4.15
N LEU A 278 7.30 1.49 -4.84
CA LEU A 278 6.66 0.18 -4.67
C LEU A 278 7.60 -0.99 -4.96
N HIS A 279 8.56 -0.80 -5.89
CA HIS A 279 9.55 -1.83 -6.23
C HIS A 279 10.80 -1.83 -5.32
N HIS A 280 11.12 -0.71 -4.71
CA HIS A 280 12.45 -0.52 -4.08
C HIS A 280 12.40 -0.13 -2.62
N ALA A 281 11.26 0.30 -2.06
CA ALA A 281 11.17 0.65 -0.66
C ALA A 281 11.38 -0.56 0.25
N HIS A 282 11.98 -0.31 1.42
CA HIS A 282 12.31 -1.33 2.40
C HIS A 282 11.21 -1.49 3.47
N CYS A 283 10.30 -0.53 3.60
CA CYS A 283 9.19 -0.54 4.53
C CYS A 283 7.82 -0.64 3.81
N PRO A 284 6.69 -0.83 4.52
CA PRO A 284 5.36 -0.72 3.93
C PRO A 284 5.16 0.60 3.18
N VAL A 285 4.65 0.52 1.95
CA VAL A 285 4.36 1.68 1.11
C VAL A 285 2.86 1.91 1.08
N VAL A 286 2.44 3.11 1.49
CA VAL A 286 1.05 3.56 1.43
C VAL A 286 0.90 4.50 0.25
N THR A 287 0.04 4.15 -0.69
CA THR A 287 -0.30 4.99 -1.84
C THR A 287 -1.67 5.60 -1.66
N VAL A 288 -1.78 6.91 -1.88
CA VAL A 288 -3.00 7.68 -1.61
C VAL A 288 -3.59 8.20 -2.92
N PRO A 289 -4.81 7.77 -3.30
CA PRO A 289 -5.54 8.33 -4.43
C PRO A 289 -6.12 9.71 -4.08
N VAL A 290 -6.61 10.43 -5.10
CA VAL A 290 -7.40 11.68 -4.98
C VAL A 290 -8.61 11.60 -5.87
#